data_98ba9b097a396c57121605eaa643d0b5
#
_entry.id   98ba9b097a396c57121605eaa643d0b5
#
_cell.length_a   1.000
_cell.length_b   1.000
_cell.length_c   1.000
_cell.angle_alpha   90.00
_cell.angle_beta   90.00
_cell.angle_gamma   90.00
#
_symmetry.space_group_name_H-M   'P 1'
#
loop_
_entity.id
_entity.type
_entity.pdbx_description
1 polymer ?
#
loop_
_entity_poly.entity_id
_entity_poly.type
_entity_poly.pdbx_seq_one_letter_code
_entity_poly.pdbx_strand_id
1 'polypeptide(L)'
;MGRHEKNSKGIYYTNGNYEAFARPEKPAGVEEKSAYIVGSGLAALAAACFLVRDGQMDGSRIHILEAMDVAGGACDGIYDPTRGYIMRGGREMEDHFECLWDLFRSIPSLEKPGASVLD
;
A
#
# COMPACT_ATOMS: atom_id res chain seq x y z
N MET A 1 5.60 -20.31 2.26
CA MET A 1 5.59 -20.24 0.78
C MET A 1 4.15 -20.44 0.33
N GLY A 2 3.46 -19.36 -0.07
CA GLY A 2 2.08 -19.44 -0.53
C GLY A 2 2.00 -20.32 -1.77
N ARG A 3 1.13 -21.31 -1.76
CA ARG A 3 0.94 -22.17 -2.92
C ARG A 3 0.13 -21.41 -3.96
N HIS A 4 0.73 -21.10 -5.08
CA HIS A 4 -0.02 -20.78 -6.27
C HIS A 4 -0.70 -22.06 -6.76
N GLU A 5 -1.99 -22.17 -6.53
CA GLU A 5 -2.76 -23.31 -7.01
C GLU A 5 -3.15 -23.07 -8.47
N LYS A 6 -3.05 -24.12 -9.27
CA LYS A 6 -3.44 -24.10 -10.67
C LYS A 6 -4.71 -24.94 -10.84
N ASN A 7 -5.80 -24.33 -11.28
CA ASN A 7 -7.00 -25.07 -11.57
C ASN A 7 -6.85 -25.96 -12.83
N SER A 8 -7.83 -26.79 -13.11
CA SER A 8 -7.84 -27.71 -14.27
C SER A 8 -7.75 -26.99 -15.63
N LYS A 9 -8.02 -25.69 -15.67
CA LYS A 9 -7.91 -24.85 -16.89
C LYS A 9 -6.56 -24.16 -17.02
N GLY A 10 -5.63 -24.41 -16.11
CA GLY A 10 -4.31 -23.79 -16.10
C GLY A 10 -4.28 -22.36 -15.58
N ILE A 11 -5.33 -21.89 -14.94
CA ILE A 11 -5.41 -20.57 -14.35
C ILE A 11 -4.78 -20.60 -12.95
N TYR A 12 -3.83 -19.71 -12.71
CA TYR A 12 -3.25 -19.51 -11.37
C TYR A 12 -4.12 -18.56 -10.57
N TYR A 13 -4.31 -18.87 -9.29
CA TYR A 13 -5.00 -18.01 -8.34
C TYR A 13 -4.30 -18.03 -6.99
N THR A 14 -4.46 -16.96 -6.24
CA THR A 14 -3.98 -16.88 -4.86
C THR A 14 -5.08 -17.33 -3.91
N ASN A 15 -4.70 -17.88 -2.76
CA ASN A 15 -5.62 -18.19 -1.67
C ASN A 15 -5.95 -16.99 -0.77
N GLY A 16 -5.54 -15.78 -1.15
CA GLY A 16 -5.72 -14.56 -0.38
C GLY A 16 -4.77 -14.43 0.83
N ASN A 17 -3.83 -15.33 1.01
CA ASN A 17 -2.89 -15.26 2.12
C ASN A 17 -1.65 -14.46 1.74
N TYR A 18 -1.73 -13.14 1.86
CA TYR A 18 -0.61 -12.25 1.60
C TYR A 18 0.55 -12.43 2.60
N GLU A 19 0.28 -12.80 3.84
CA GLU A 19 1.32 -13.00 4.87
C GLU A 19 2.34 -14.08 4.46
N ALA A 20 1.94 -15.00 3.60
CA ALA A 20 2.86 -16.02 3.06
C ALA A 20 3.97 -15.41 2.17
N PHE A 21 3.77 -14.19 1.70
CA PHE A 21 4.72 -13.45 0.85
C PHE A 21 5.35 -12.26 1.57
N ALA A 22 4.89 -11.95 2.77
CA ALA A 22 5.44 -10.86 3.56
C ALA A 22 6.89 -11.17 3.98
N ARG A 23 7.71 -10.14 3.98
CA ARG A 23 9.13 -10.20 4.37
C ARG A 23 10.00 -11.06 3.44
N PRO A 24 10.01 -10.78 2.14
CA PRO A 24 10.94 -11.42 1.22
C PRO A 24 12.40 -11.09 1.59
N GLU A 25 13.32 -11.90 1.12
CA GLU A 25 14.74 -11.55 1.20
C GLU A 25 15.02 -10.28 0.39
N LYS A 26 15.99 -9.48 0.88
CA LYS A 26 16.39 -8.26 0.20
C LYS A 26 16.91 -8.58 -1.22
N PRO A 27 16.33 -7.99 -2.28
CA PRO A 27 16.79 -8.22 -3.63
C PRO A 27 18.23 -7.72 -3.83
N ALA A 28 19.04 -8.49 -4.54
CA ALA A 28 20.41 -8.10 -4.86
C ALA A 28 20.40 -6.80 -5.72
N GLY A 29 21.26 -5.86 -5.36
CA GLY A 29 21.42 -4.59 -6.09
C GLY A 29 20.26 -3.61 -5.94
N VAL A 30 19.38 -3.78 -4.94
CA VAL A 30 18.27 -2.84 -4.70
C VAL A 30 18.78 -1.46 -4.33
N GLU A 31 19.92 -1.37 -3.65
CA GLU A 31 20.58 -0.13 -3.28
C GLU A 31 21.08 0.70 -4.46
N GLU A 32 21.23 0.09 -5.63
CA GLU A 32 21.63 0.78 -6.87
C GLU A 32 20.45 1.25 -7.71
N LYS A 33 19.23 0.83 -7.34
CA LYS A 33 18.00 1.13 -8.07
C LYS A 33 17.26 2.32 -7.50
N SER A 34 16.51 3.01 -8.34
CA SER A 34 15.54 4.03 -7.96
C SER A 34 14.18 3.70 -8.54
N ALA A 35 13.13 4.05 -7.80
CA ALA A 35 11.75 3.88 -8.26
C ALA A 35 11.13 5.25 -8.52
N TYR A 36 10.45 5.38 -9.66
CA TYR A 36 9.67 6.54 -10.03
C TYR A 36 8.22 6.12 -10.20
N ILE A 37 7.34 6.68 -9.39
CA ILE A 37 5.93 6.34 -9.35
C ILE A 37 5.15 7.56 -9.82
N VAL A 38 4.35 7.43 -10.86
CA VAL A 38 3.57 8.53 -11.42
C VAL A 38 2.17 8.52 -10.80
N GLY A 39 1.82 9.62 -10.14
CA GLY A 39 0.62 9.78 -9.34
C GLY A 39 0.79 9.31 -7.89
N SER A 40 -0.14 9.73 -7.03
CA SER A 40 -0.13 9.41 -5.60
C SER A 40 -1.47 8.80 -5.13
N GLY A 41 -2.14 8.07 -6.01
CA GLY A 41 -3.33 7.30 -5.62
C GLY A 41 -2.97 6.13 -4.70
N LEU A 42 -3.98 5.44 -4.19
CA LEU A 42 -3.81 4.34 -3.23
C LEU A 42 -2.81 3.28 -3.70
N ALA A 43 -2.88 2.87 -4.96
CA ALA A 43 -1.96 1.87 -5.52
C ALA A 43 -0.51 2.38 -5.54
N ALA A 44 -0.30 3.65 -5.88
CA ALA A 44 1.02 4.28 -5.91
C ALA A 44 1.63 4.38 -4.52
N LEU A 45 0.85 4.83 -3.54
CA LEU A 45 1.27 4.93 -2.14
C LEU A 45 1.56 3.54 -1.55
N ALA A 46 0.70 2.56 -1.83
CA ALA A 46 0.92 1.17 -1.42
C ALA A 46 2.20 0.60 -2.03
N ALA A 47 2.45 0.84 -3.33
CA ALA A 47 3.68 0.40 -3.99
C ALA A 47 4.93 0.99 -3.32
N ALA A 48 4.91 2.28 -2.98
CA ALA A 48 6.03 2.91 -2.25
C ALA A 48 6.26 2.26 -0.88
N CYS A 49 5.18 2.02 -0.12
CA CYS A 49 5.28 1.35 1.18
C CYS A 49 5.85 -0.07 1.06
N PHE A 50 5.39 -0.85 0.09
CA PHE A 50 5.92 -2.20 -0.13
C PHE A 50 7.36 -2.21 -0.63
N LEU A 51 7.76 -1.22 -1.44
CA LEU A 51 9.16 -1.08 -1.85
C LEU A 51 10.08 -0.83 -0.65
N VAL A 52 9.65 0.00 0.30
CA VAL A 52 10.42 0.23 1.54
C VAL A 52 10.39 -1.00 2.43
N ARG A 53 9.21 -1.51 2.76
CA ARG A 53 9.02 -2.57 3.76
C ARG A 53 9.55 -3.93 3.28
N ASP A 54 9.14 -4.33 2.09
CA ASP A 54 9.37 -5.67 1.57
C ASP A 54 10.52 -5.70 0.56
N GLY A 55 10.60 -4.70 -0.32
CA GLY A 55 11.72 -4.53 -1.24
C GLY A 55 13.00 -4.04 -0.58
N GLN A 56 12.91 -3.54 0.64
CA GLN A 56 14.03 -3.01 1.43
C GLN A 56 14.83 -1.94 0.65
N MET A 57 14.10 -1.18 -0.18
CA MET A 57 14.64 -0.04 -0.90
C MET A 57 14.72 1.17 0.02
N ASP A 58 15.79 1.95 -0.08
CA ASP A 58 15.92 3.20 0.64
C ASP A 58 14.85 4.19 0.16
N GLY A 59 14.10 4.78 1.09
CA GLY A 59 13.02 5.73 0.78
C GLY A 59 13.50 6.95 0.00
N SER A 60 14.77 7.38 0.17
CA SER A 60 15.36 8.47 -0.60
C SER A 60 15.49 8.17 -2.10
N ARG A 61 15.38 6.91 -2.49
CA ARG A 61 15.41 6.44 -3.89
C ARG A 61 14.04 6.20 -4.48
N ILE A 62 12.97 6.48 -3.73
CA ILE A 62 11.59 6.34 -4.20
C ILE A 62 11.02 7.73 -4.43
N HIS A 63 10.64 8.01 -5.65
CA HIS A 63 10.15 9.32 -6.09
C HIS A 63 8.70 9.18 -6.54
N ILE A 64 7.78 9.84 -5.84
CA ILE A 64 6.37 9.91 -6.21
C ILE A 64 6.14 11.24 -6.89
N LEU A 65 5.68 11.20 -8.14
CA LEU A 65 5.44 12.37 -8.98
C LEU A 65 3.93 12.63 -9.01
N GLU A 66 3.48 13.62 -8.25
CA GLU A 66 2.08 14.03 -8.18
C GLU A 66 1.89 15.42 -8.80
N ALA A 67 0.87 15.55 -9.62
CA ALA A 67 0.55 16.82 -10.29
C ALA A 67 -0.37 17.71 -9.46
N MET A 68 -1.06 17.14 -8.47
CA MET A 68 -2.01 17.84 -7.61
C MET A 68 -1.36 18.22 -6.28
N ASP A 69 -1.87 19.27 -5.67
CA ASP A 69 -1.39 19.74 -4.36
C ASP A 69 -1.73 18.80 -3.20
N VAL A 70 -2.68 17.89 -3.40
CA VAL A 70 -3.14 16.91 -2.41
C VAL A 70 -2.87 15.51 -2.93
N ALA A 71 -2.14 14.71 -2.16
CA ALA A 71 -1.90 13.31 -2.45
C ALA A 71 -3.16 12.46 -2.16
N GLY A 72 -3.22 11.28 -2.76
CA GLY A 72 -4.29 10.30 -2.52
C GLY A 72 -5.12 9.96 -3.75
N GLY A 73 -5.00 10.70 -4.83
CA GLY A 73 -5.75 10.47 -6.06
C GLY A 73 -7.25 10.52 -5.83
N ALA A 74 -8.00 9.50 -6.27
CA ALA A 74 -9.44 9.41 -6.02
C ALA A 74 -9.80 9.20 -4.54
N CYS A 75 -8.85 8.83 -3.70
CA CYS A 75 -9.01 8.67 -2.27
C CYS A 75 -8.55 9.88 -1.45
N ASP A 76 -8.30 11.01 -2.09
CA ASP A 76 -7.93 12.24 -1.42
C ASP A 76 -9.03 12.74 -0.47
N GLY A 77 -8.64 13.61 0.44
CA GLY A 77 -9.54 14.29 1.35
C GLY A 77 -8.91 15.59 1.84
N ILE A 78 -9.74 16.46 2.33
CA ILE A 78 -9.31 17.72 2.96
C ILE A 78 -9.93 17.85 4.36
N TYR A 79 -9.27 18.62 5.20
CA TYR A 79 -9.83 19.05 6.46
C TYR A 79 -10.26 20.51 6.39
N ASP A 80 -11.51 20.76 6.66
CA ASP A 80 -12.08 22.10 6.79
C ASP A 80 -12.40 22.38 8.26
N PRO A 81 -11.90 23.47 8.87
CA PRO A 81 -12.11 23.75 10.28
C PRO A 81 -13.58 23.87 10.73
N THR A 82 -14.48 24.19 9.79
CA THR A 82 -15.92 24.38 10.06
C THR A 82 -16.76 23.16 9.72
N ARG A 83 -16.31 22.35 8.75
CA ARG A 83 -17.05 21.21 8.19
C ARG A 83 -16.47 19.86 8.57
N GLY A 84 -15.24 19.84 9.12
CA GLY A 84 -14.51 18.62 9.42
C GLY A 84 -13.85 18.00 8.18
N TYR A 85 -13.73 16.69 8.16
CA TYR A 85 -13.11 15.97 7.04
C TYR A 85 -14.10 15.86 5.87
N ILE A 86 -13.62 16.25 4.69
CA ILE A 86 -14.38 16.19 3.45
C ILE A 86 -13.66 15.24 2.49
N MET A 87 -14.38 14.26 1.96
CA MET A 87 -13.86 13.31 0.99
C MET A 87 -14.84 13.10 -0.16
N ARG A 88 -14.33 12.63 -1.29
CA ARG A 88 -15.14 12.36 -2.48
C ARG A 88 -15.82 10.99 -2.36
N GLY A 89 -17.15 10.99 -2.31
CA GLY A 89 -17.96 9.77 -2.35
C GLY A 89 -17.73 8.79 -1.19
N GLY A 90 -18.41 7.68 -1.24
CA GLY A 90 -18.24 6.57 -0.31
C GLY A 90 -16.92 5.83 -0.53
N ARG A 91 -16.48 5.15 0.52
CA ARG A 91 -15.30 4.27 0.51
C ARG A 91 -15.75 2.91 1.02
N GLU A 92 -16.13 2.06 0.08
CA GLU A 92 -16.51 0.68 0.39
C GLU A 92 -15.24 -0.19 0.44
N MET A 93 -15.23 -1.10 1.39
CA MET A 93 -14.14 -2.05 1.60
C MET A 93 -14.72 -3.45 1.65
N GLU A 94 -13.91 -4.43 1.26
CA GLU A 94 -14.28 -5.84 1.21
C GLU A 94 -13.33 -6.66 2.07
N ASP A 95 -13.84 -7.74 2.65
CA ASP A 95 -13.09 -8.63 3.55
C ASP A 95 -11.82 -9.22 2.90
N HIS A 96 -11.82 -9.35 1.58
CA HIS A 96 -10.72 -9.95 0.81
C HIS A 96 -9.68 -8.97 0.28
N PHE A 97 -9.66 -7.73 0.74
CA PHE A 97 -8.58 -6.78 0.42
C PHE A 97 -7.31 -7.06 1.21
N GLU A 98 -6.79 -8.27 1.11
CA GLU A 98 -5.70 -8.80 1.92
C GLU A 98 -4.45 -7.91 1.93
N CYS A 99 -4.04 -7.43 0.75
CA CYS A 99 -2.88 -6.55 0.64
C CYS A 99 -3.12 -5.20 1.33
N LEU A 100 -4.36 -4.69 1.30
CA LEU A 100 -4.72 -3.44 1.96
C LEU A 100 -4.73 -3.59 3.47
N TRP A 101 -5.29 -4.66 3.98
CA TRP A 101 -5.30 -4.96 5.43
C TRP A 101 -3.90 -5.18 5.96
N ASP A 102 -3.05 -5.89 5.23
CA ASP A 102 -1.65 -6.08 5.58
C ASP A 102 -0.88 -4.75 5.58
N LEU A 103 -1.11 -3.89 4.59
CA LEU A 103 -0.53 -2.55 4.55
C LEU A 103 -0.98 -1.72 5.74
N PHE A 104 -2.29 -1.64 6.02
CA PHE A 104 -2.84 -0.83 7.10
C PHE A 104 -2.35 -1.28 8.47
N ARG A 105 -2.13 -2.58 8.67
CA ARG A 105 -1.53 -3.12 9.90
C ARG A 105 -0.10 -2.63 10.12
N SER A 106 0.61 -2.27 9.06
CA SER A 106 1.99 -1.78 9.14
C SER A 106 2.12 -0.25 9.24
N ILE A 107 1.04 0.50 9.04
CA ILE A 107 1.04 1.97 9.13
C ILE A 107 0.67 2.39 10.55
N PRO A 108 1.54 3.17 11.23
CA PRO A 108 1.23 3.65 12.57
C PRO A 108 0.02 4.59 12.59
N SER A 109 -0.83 4.43 13.58
CA SER A 109 -1.91 5.38 13.85
C SER A 109 -1.35 6.73 14.32
N LEU A 110 -1.87 7.83 13.80
CA LEU A 110 -1.53 9.17 14.27
C LEU A 110 -2.25 9.53 15.58
N GLU A 111 -3.36 8.87 15.89
CA GLU A 111 -4.21 9.18 17.04
C GLU A 111 -3.91 8.29 18.25
N LYS A 112 -3.52 7.03 18.00
CA LYS A 112 -3.29 6.02 19.04
C LYS A 112 -1.85 5.54 19.03
N PRO A 113 -0.99 6.01 19.94
CA PRO A 113 0.37 5.50 20.04
C PRO A 113 0.42 3.98 20.22
N GLY A 114 1.21 3.30 19.41
CA GLY A 114 1.37 1.84 19.46
C GLY A 114 0.31 1.03 18.71
N ALA A 115 -0.71 1.69 18.16
CA ALA A 115 -1.70 1.08 17.30
C ALA A 115 -1.36 1.29 15.81
N SER A 116 -1.97 0.50 14.95
CA SER A 116 -1.93 0.68 13.50
C SER A 116 -3.18 1.42 13.00
N VAL A 117 -3.16 1.79 11.72
CA VAL A 117 -4.35 2.35 11.05
C VAL A 117 -5.50 1.33 10.98
N LEU A 118 -5.18 0.04 11.06
CA LEU A 118 -6.18 -1.03 11.03
C LEU A 118 -6.92 -1.20 12.36
N ASP A 119 -6.32 -0.81 13.51
CA ASP A 119 -6.89 -0.94 14.87
C ASP A 119 -7.92 0.16 15.20
#